data_91b0c7dab1fbb3f3b91207bf5f8bb362
#
_entry.id   91b0c7dab1fbb3f3b91207bf5f8bb362
#
_cell.length_a   1.000
_cell.length_b   1.000
_cell.length_c   1.000
_cell.angle_alpha   90.00
_cell.angle_beta   90.00
_cell.angle_gamma   90.00
#
_symmetry.space_group_name_H-M   'P 1'
#
loop_
_entity.id
_entity.type
_entity.pdbx_description
1 polymer ?
#
loop_
_entity_poly.entity_id
_entity_poly.type
_entity_poly.pdbx_seq_one_letter_code
_entity_poly.pdbx_strand_id
1 'polypeptide(L)'
;MAMTPRERDLRRREKQERLGEQDLRIKATAAHTAQLADLMLWGEMVESSEALTLLIYHAHKLGREKFTFFAAGAQLEIDSDQHIKAERTEIRLMARRGTVQQIDEMGGWINATDRSFVVRLLIERAYALGPIQALTLLSLPPRHDFVISNSVARTLYEWRLQRELRAPDIRLGDDPDDTGLLLLANA
;
A
#
# COMPACT_ATOMS: atom_id res chain seq x y z
N MET A 1 19.50 -23.12 -12.35
CA MET A 1 20.49 -22.03 -12.55
C MET A 1 20.03 -20.77 -11.85
N ALA A 2 20.89 -20.11 -11.08
CA ALA A 2 20.58 -18.85 -10.43
C ALA A 2 20.59 -17.71 -11.47
N MET A 3 19.59 -16.83 -11.41
CA MET A 3 19.50 -15.68 -12.31
C MET A 3 20.61 -14.67 -12.06
N THR A 4 21.19 -14.13 -13.11
CA THR A 4 22.16 -13.05 -13.03
C THR A 4 21.54 -11.75 -12.51
N PRO A 5 22.32 -10.82 -11.92
CA PRO A 5 21.82 -9.52 -11.49
C PRO A 5 21.10 -8.76 -12.63
N ARG A 6 21.64 -8.82 -13.83
CA ARG A 6 21.08 -8.17 -15.04
C ARG A 6 19.72 -8.73 -15.43
N GLU A 7 19.53 -10.04 -15.36
CA GLU A 7 18.23 -10.68 -15.63
C GLU A 7 17.19 -10.32 -14.57
N ARG A 8 17.60 -10.19 -13.29
CA ARG A 8 16.72 -9.75 -12.23
C ARG A 8 16.23 -8.32 -12.46
N ASP A 9 17.14 -7.42 -12.85
CA ASP A 9 16.78 -6.03 -13.14
C ASP A 9 15.87 -5.91 -14.36
N LEU A 10 16.09 -6.71 -15.39
CA LEU A 10 15.26 -6.73 -16.59
C LEU A 10 13.84 -7.19 -16.26
N ARG A 11 13.70 -8.29 -15.52
CA ARG A 11 12.39 -8.76 -15.05
C ARG A 11 11.68 -7.77 -14.13
N ARG A 12 12.45 -7.05 -13.30
CA ARG A 12 11.88 -6.01 -12.43
C ARG A 12 11.30 -4.87 -13.27
N ARG A 13 12.03 -4.40 -14.29
CA ARG A 13 11.55 -3.37 -15.24
C ARG A 13 10.32 -3.82 -16.00
N GLU A 14 10.35 -5.00 -16.58
CA GLU A 14 9.18 -5.58 -17.27
C GLU A 14 7.96 -5.70 -16.36
N LYS A 15 8.16 -6.09 -15.10
CA LYS A 15 7.08 -6.14 -14.11
C LYS A 15 6.54 -4.74 -13.81
N GLN A 16 7.41 -3.74 -13.63
CA GLN A 16 7.01 -2.36 -13.38
C GLN A 16 6.23 -1.78 -14.56
N GLU A 17 6.71 -1.99 -15.79
CA GLU A 17 6.01 -1.57 -17.00
C GLU A 17 4.63 -2.23 -17.12
N ARG A 18 4.56 -3.55 -16.91
CA ARG A 18 3.30 -4.29 -16.97
C ARG A 18 2.29 -3.82 -15.90
N LEU A 19 2.75 -3.45 -14.73
CA LEU A 19 1.92 -2.95 -13.63
C LEU A 19 1.65 -1.45 -13.74
N GLY A 20 2.31 -0.76 -14.70
CA GLY A 20 2.22 0.71 -14.83
C GLY A 20 2.73 1.44 -13.59
N GLU A 21 3.74 0.87 -12.91
CA GLU A 21 4.34 1.47 -11.72
C GLU A 21 5.25 2.63 -12.11
N GLN A 22 5.11 3.76 -11.42
CA GLN A 22 5.92 4.96 -11.58
C GLN A 22 6.65 5.28 -10.29
N ASP A 23 7.92 5.64 -10.38
CA ASP A 23 8.73 6.13 -9.25
C ASP A 23 8.46 7.63 -9.09
N LEU A 24 7.56 7.97 -8.18
CA LEU A 24 7.27 9.35 -7.83
C LEU A 24 8.24 9.82 -6.74
N ARG A 25 8.90 10.95 -7.02
CA ARG A 25 9.77 11.63 -6.07
C ARG A 25 9.03 12.81 -5.48
N ILE A 26 8.62 12.66 -4.24
CA ILE A 26 7.87 13.66 -3.49
C ILE A 26 8.85 14.57 -2.76
N LYS A 27 8.84 15.85 -3.11
CA LYS A 27 9.64 16.86 -2.40
C LYS A 27 8.99 17.13 -1.05
N ALA A 28 9.67 16.79 0.02
CA ALA A 28 9.20 16.92 1.39
C ALA A 28 10.22 17.71 2.24
N THR A 29 9.82 18.17 3.41
CA THR A 29 10.71 18.73 4.43
C THR A 29 11.05 17.66 5.48
N ALA A 30 12.04 17.90 6.32
CA ALA A 30 12.37 17.03 7.45
C ALA A 30 11.16 16.82 8.38
N ALA A 31 10.33 17.85 8.56
CA ALA A 31 9.09 17.76 9.35
C ALA A 31 8.10 16.73 8.75
N HIS A 32 7.85 16.78 7.44
CA HIS A 32 6.96 15.79 6.78
C HIS A 32 7.51 14.37 6.85
N THR A 33 8.84 14.22 6.81
CA THR A 33 9.47 12.90 6.95
C THR A 33 9.30 12.36 8.38
N ALA A 34 9.43 13.21 9.39
CA ALA A 34 9.18 12.84 10.78
C ALA A 34 7.70 12.47 11.02
N GLN A 35 6.77 13.31 10.53
CA GLN A 35 5.34 13.03 10.62
C GLN A 35 4.95 11.72 9.93
N LEU A 36 5.55 11.44 8.76
CA LEU A 36 5.32 10.16 8.07
C LEU A 36 5.87 8.99 8.88
N ALA A 37 7.02 9.13 9.52
CA ALA A 37 7.58 8.10 10.39
C ALA A 37 6.67 7.82 11.59
N ASP A 38 6.08 8.84 12.21
CA ASP A 38 5.11 8.68 13.29
C ASP A 38 3.83 7.99 12.80
N LEU A 39 3.31 8.38 11.63
CA LEU A 39 2.16 7.72 11.01
C LEU A 39 2.43 6.23 10.73
N MET A 40 3.62 5.91 10.24
CA MET A 40 4.04 4.52 10.02
C MET A 40 4.13 3.75 11.33
N LEU A 41 4.65 4.38 12.40
CA LEU A 41 4.70 3.77 13.74
C LEU A 41 3.30 3.49 14.28
N TRP A 42 2.36 4.44 14.15
CA TRP A 42 0.97 4.25 14.57
C TRP A 42 0.26 3.14 13.79
N GLY A 43 0.54 3.03 12.48
CA GLY A 43 -0.05 2.02 11.61
C GLY A 43 0.70 0.68 11.58
N GLU A 44 1.77 0.52 12.39
CA GLU A 44 2.64 -0.66 12.39
C GLU A 44 3.18 -1.02 11.00
N MET A 45 3.48 0.00 10.19
CA MET A 45 3.95 -0.14 8.82
C MET A 45 5.46 -0.03 8.73
N VAL A 46 6.05 -0.86 7.88
CA VAL A 46 7.51 -0.86 7.64
C VAL A 46 7.89 0.04 6.46
N GLU A 47 7.03 0.11 5.44
CA GLU A 47 7.32 0.82 4.19
C GLU A 47 6.52 2.12 4.07
N SER A 48 7.22 3.23 3.79
CA SER A 48 6.61 4.54 3.56
C SER A 48 5.68 4.55 2.35
N SER A 49 5.97 3.74 1.32
CA SER A 49 5.13 3.60 0.14
C SER A 49 3.77 2.97 0.45
N GLU A 50 3.71 2.06 1.41
CA GLU A 50 2.46 1.45 1.88
C GLU A 50 1.59 2.49 2.59
N ALA A 51 2.17 3.19 3.58
CA ALA A 51 1.47 4.23 4.33
C ALA A 51 0.91 5.31 3.39
N LEU A 52 1.73 5.80 2.46
CA LEU A 52 1.29 6.81 1.50
C LEU A 52 0.19 6.30 0.56
N THR A 53 0.28 5.05 0.11
CA THR A 53 -0.75 4.46 -0.76
C THR A 53 -2.09 4.37 -0.05
N LEU A 54 -2.10 3.99 1.23
CA LEU A 54 -3.32 3.93 2.04
C LEU A 54 -3.90 5.32 2.30
N LEU A 55 -3.06 6.30 2.65
CA LEU A 55 -3.49 7.68 2.83
C LEU A 55 -4.14 8.24 1.56
N ILE A 56 -3.52 8.04 0.40
CA ILE A 56 -4.03 8.48 -0.90
C ILE A 56 -5.38 7.80 -1.19
N TYR A 57 -5.46 6.48 -1.00
CA TYR A 57 -6.69 5.72 -1.23
C TYR A 57 -7.85 6.21 -0.36
N HIS A 58 -7.64 6.33 0.95
CA HIS A 58 -8.70 6.73 1.87
C HIS A 58 -9.09 8.20 1.69
N ALA A 59 -8.13 9.08 1.47
CA ALA A 59 -8.40 10.49 1.20
C ALA A 59 -9.19 10.67 -0.10
N HIS A 60 -8.82 9.97 -1.18
CA HIS A 60 -9.56 9.99 -2.43
C HIS A 60 -11.00 9.46 -2.26
N LYS A 61 -11.18 8.41 -1.45
CA LYS A 61 -12.50 7.83 -1.15
C LYS A 61 -13.44 8.78 -0.41
N LEU A 62 -12.92 9.82 0.25
CA LEU A 62 -13.76 10.86 0.86
C LEU A 62 -14.61 11.59 -0.18
N GLY A 63 -14.14 11.65 -1.44
CA GLY A 63 -14.75 12.44 -2.50
C GLY A 63 -14.43 13.93 -2.39
N ARG A 64 -14.74 14.67 -3.48
CA ARG A 64 -14.31 16.06 -3.65
C ARG A 64 -14.68 16.97 -2.48
N GLU A 65 -15.95 16.97 -2.05
CA GLU A 65 -16.43 17.90 -1.03
C GLU A 65 -15.74 17.67 0.32
N LYS A 66 -15.73 16.42 0.79
CA LYS A 66 -15.11 16.08 2.09
C LYS A 66 -13.61 16.26 2.04
N PHE A 67 -12.97 15.93 0.91
CA PHE A 67 -11.54 16.13 0.73
C PHE A 67 -11.18 17.62 0.77
N THR A 68 -11.94 18.50 0.09
CA THR A 68 -11.71 19.95 0.13
C THR A 68 -11.82 20.49 1.55
N PHE A 69 -12.81 20.03 2.32
CA PHE A 69 -12.92 20.38 3.73
C PHE A 69 -11.75 19.84 4.58
N PHE A 70 -11.36 18.59 4.35
CA PHE A 70 -10.20 17.99 4.98
C PHE A 70 -8.92 18.78 4.67
N ALA A 71 -8.73 19.20 3.44
CA ALA A 71 -7.59 20.01 2.99
C ALA A 71 -7.57 21.42 3.59
N ALA A 72 -8.72 22.07 3.72
CA ALA A 72 -8.82 23.45 4.19
C ALA A 72 -8.30 23.68 5.62
N GLY A 73 -8.25 22.63 6.44
CA GLY A 73 -7.67 22.72 7.80
C GLY A 73 -6.15 22.57 7.84
N ALA A 74 -5.45 22.42 6.74
CA ALA A 74 -3.99 22.39 6.71
C ALA A 74 -3.44 23.81 6.89
N GLN A 75 -2.59 24.00 7.87
CA GLN A 75 -1.72 25.16 7.98
C GLN A 75 -0.50 24.95 7.05
N LEU A 76 -0.77 24.64 5.78
CA LEU A 76 0.28 24.77 4.80
C LEU A 76 0.62 26.26 4.79
N GLU A 77 1.66 26.64 5.51
CA GLU A 77 2.36 27.85 5.18
C GLU A 77 2.55 27.77 3.68
N ILE A 78 1.88 28.69 2.95
CA ILE A 78 2.11 28.85 1.52
C ILE A 78 3.61 29.09 1.46
N ASP A 79 4.32 28.01 1.20
CA ASP A 79 5.75 28.02 1.05
C ASP A 79 6.09 29.10 0.03
N SER A 80 6.32 30.30 0.52
CA SER A 80 7.05 31.27 -0.27
C SER A 80 8.35 30.55 -0.59
N ASP A 81 8.56 30.26 -1.86
CA ASP A 81 9.66 29.46 -2.45
C ASP A 81 11.07 29.75 -1.91
N GLN A 82 11.20 30.76 -1.07
CA GLN A 82 12.46 31.27 -0.53
C GLN A 82 12.94 30.56 0.72
N HIS A 83 12.07 29.95 1.56
CA HIS A 83 12.51 29.28 2.79
C HIS A 83 12.82 27.77 2.63
N ILE A 84 12.41 27.14 1.53
CA ILE A 84 12.53 25.69 1.33
C ILE A 84 13.87 25.24 0.75
N LYS A 85 14.81 26.18 0.48
CA LYS A 85 16.11 25.79 -0.10
C LYS A 85 17.03 25.00 0.86
N ALA A 86 16.76 25.00 2.17
CA ALA A 86 17.71 24.53 3.14
C ALA A 86 17.69 23.01 3.44
N GLU A 87 16.52 22.33 3.38
CA GLU A 87 16.44 20.90 3.72
C GLU A 87 15.31 20.17 2.97
N ARG A 88 15.48 20.03 1.66
CA ARG A 88 14.56 19.19 0.88
C ARG A 88 14.96 17.73 0.99
N THR A 89 14.10 16.93 1.59
CA THR A 89 14.18 15.47 1.59
C THR A 89 13.29 14.92 0.50
N GLU A 90 13.73 13.87 -0.19
CA GLU A 90 12.89 13.16 -1.16
C GLU A 90 12.26 11.92 -0.53
N ILE A 91 10.96 11.83 -0.57
CA ILE A 91 10.23 10.61 -0.24
C ILE A 91 9.92 9.90 -1.57
N ARG A 92 10.33 8.62 -1.68
CA ARG A 92 10.03 7.80 -2.86
C ARG A 92 8.74 7.06 -2.68
N LEU A 93 7.88 7.14 -3.70
CA LEU A 93 6.62 6.41 -3.76
C LEU A 93 6.56 5.64 -5.07
N MET A 94 6.60 4.30 -4.99
CA MET A 94 6.30 3.43 -6.12
C MET A 94 4.78 3.37 -6.31
N ALA A 95 4.27 4.23 -7.17
CA ALA A 95 2.84 4.40 -7.38
C ALA A 95 2.36 3.67 -8.63
N ARG A 96 1.26 2.93 -8.53
CA ARG A 96 0.55 2.39 -9.69
C ARG A 96 -0.22 3.50 -10.40
N ARG A 97 -0.54 3.29 -11.67
CA ARG A 97 -1.28 4.26 -12.48
C ARG A 97 -2.55 4.78 -11.79
N GLY A 98 -3.31 3.91 -11.13
CA GLY A 98 -4.50 4.31 -10.38
C GLY A 98 -4.20 5.25 -9.21
N THR A 99 -3.12 5.00 -8.46
CA THR A 99 -2.69 5.87 -7.36
C THR A 99 -2.23 7.25 -7.88
N VAL A 100 -1.52 7.27 -9.01
CA VAL A 100 -1.13 8.54 -9.67
C VAL A 100 -2.36 9.34 -10.08
N GLN A 101 -3.34 8.69 -10.69
CA GLN A 101 -4.60 9.31 -11.09
C GLN A 101 -5.35 9.88 -9.87
N GLN A 102 -5.41 9.15 -8.76
CA GLN A 102 -6.03 9.64 -7.52
C GLN A 102 -5.35 10.91 -6.99
N ILE A 103 -4.01 10.97 -7.03
CA ILE A 103 -3.27 12.17 -6.64
C ILE A 103 -3.62 13.34 -7.56
N ASP A 104 -3.66 13.12 -8.88
CA ASP A 104 -3.98 14.15 -9.86
C ASP A 104 -5.42 14.67 -9.71
N GLU A 105 -6.38 13.78 -9.47
CA GLU A 105 -7.77 14.15 -9.22
C GLU A 105 -7.91 14.97 -7.93
N MET A 106 -7.27 14.53 -6.82
CA MET A 106 -7.25 15.32 -5.59
C MET A 106 -6.58 16.66 -5.76
N GLY A 107 -5.48 16.73 -6.54
CA GLY A 107 -4.84 17.99 -6.93
C GLY A 107 -5.81 18.91 -7.67
N GLY A 108 -6.56 18.38 -8.62
CA GLY A 108 -7.60 19.11 -9.33
C GLY A 108 -8.72 19.65 -8.42
N TRP A 109 -9.10 18.93 -7.37
CA TRP A 109 -10.14 19.37 -6.42
C TRP A 109 -9.73 20.61 -5.59
N ILE A 110 -8.43 20.77 -5.32
CA ILE A 110 -7.87 21.86 -4.51
C ILE A 110 -7.04 22.86 -5.33
N ASN A 111 -7.07 22.74 -6.67
CA ASN A 111 -6.29 23.56 -7.60
C ASN A 111 -4.76 23.50 -7.32
N ALA A 112 -4.26 22.38 -6.85
CA ALA A 112 -2.84 22.15 -6.68
C ALA A 112 -2.20 21.74 -8.01
N THR A 113 -1.07 22.36 -8.35
CA THR A 113 -0.31 22.07 -9.58
C THR A 113 0.77 21.01 -9.39
N ASP A 114 1.17 20.75 -8.15
CA ASP A 114 2.26 19.85 -7.79
C ASP A 114 1.74 18.64 -7.00
N ARG A 115 2.06 17.43 -7.46
CA ARG A 115 1.76 16.17 -6.76
C ARG A 115 2.41 16.11 -5.38
N SER A 116 3.62 16.66 -5.24
CA SER A 116 4.32 16.71 -3.95
C SER A 116 3.53 17.51 -2.92
N PHE A 117 2.86 18.58 -3.35
CA PHE A 117 1.99 19.37 -2.49
C PHE A 117 0.83 18.53 -1.94
N VAL A 118 0.14 17.78 -2.81
CA VAL A 118 -0.99 16.93 -2.41
C VAL A 118 -0.54 15.89 -1.38
N VAL A 119 0.60 15.23 -1.61
CA VAL A 119 1.09 14.20 -0.70
C VAL A 119 1.55 14.79 0.64
N ARG A 120 2.23 15.93 0.65
CA ARG A 120 2.60 16.65 1.89
C ARG A 120 1.36 17.01 2.71
N LEU A 121 0.36 17.58 2.05
CA LEU A 121 -0.93 17.91 2.66
C LEU A 121 -1.58 16.68 3.31
N LEU A 122 -1.55 15.53 2.65
CA LEU A 122 -2.09 14.30 3.22
C LEU A 122 -1.35 13.86 4.48
N ILE A 123 0.00 13.92 4.46
CA ILE A 123 0.83 13.58 5.62
C ILE A 123 0.49 14.50 6.80
N GLU A 124 0.51 15.81 6.56
CA GLU A 124 0.25 16.82 7.60
C GLU A 124 -1.14 16.67 8.20
N ARG A 125 -2.15 16.51 7.33
CA ARG A 125 -3.54 16.37 7.79
C ARG A 125 -3.78 15.07 8.55
N ALA A 126 -3.25 13.95 8.06
CA ALA A 126 -3.34 12.68 8.76
C ALA A 126 -2.65 12.74 10.13
N TYR A 127 -1.49 13.37 10.21
CA TYR A 127 -0.77 13.58 11.46
C TYR A 127 -1.56 14.46 12.45
N ALA A 128 -2.12 15.57 11.97
CA ALA A 128 -2.93 16.49 12.78
C ALA A 128 -4.20 15.86 13.37
N LEU A 129 -4.72 14.80 12.75
CA LEU A 129 -5.87 14.04 13.30
C LEU A 129 -5.50 13.25 14.56
N GLY A 130 -4.22 13.01 14.80
CA GLY A 130 -3.75 12.16 15.89
C GLY A 130 -3.90 10.65 15.62
N PRO A 131 -3.30 9.80 16.49
CA PRO A 131 -3.12 8.38 16.21
C PRO A 131 -4.44 7.62 15.97
N ILE A 132 -5.47 7.87 16.80
CA ILE A 132 -6.73 7.12 16.70
C ILE A 132 -7.44 7.36 15.36
N GLN A 133 -7.49 8.62 14.91
CA GLN A 133 -8.18 8.96 13.66
C GLN A 133 -7.32 8.66 12.44
N ALA A 134 -6.00 8.86 12.54
CA ALA A 134 -5.07 8.52 11.47
C ALA A 134 -5.11 7.02 11.14
N LEU A 135 -5.31 6.14 12.12
CA LEU A 135 -5.45 4.69 11.89
C LEU A 135 -6.60 4.34 10.94
N THR A 136 -7.67 5.13 10.90
CA THR A 136 -8.76 4.91 9.93
C THR A 136 -8.31 5.15 8.49
N LEU A 137 -7.38 6.08 8.28
CA LEU A 137 -6.78 6.38 6.97
C LEU A 137 -5.63 5.43 6.61
N LEU A 138 -5.08 4.75 7.59
CA LEU A 138 -3.99 3.78 7.42
C LEU A 138 -4.48 2.33 7.43
N SER A 139 -5.79 2.10 7.64
CA SER A 139 -6.36 0.77 7.65
C SER A 139 -6.35 0.14 6.26
N LEU A 140 -6.08 -1.17 6.21
CA LEU A 140 -6.20 -1.89 4.96
C LEU A 140 -7.65 -1.87 4.48
N PRO A 141 -7.90 -1.58 3.20
CA PRO A 141 -9.25 -1.67 2.65
C PRO A 141 -9.75 -3.12 2.81
N PRO A 142 -11.05 -3.30 3.08
CA PRO A 142 -11.62 -4.63 3.17
C PRO A 142 -11.29 -5.39 1.89
N ARG A 143 -10.68 -6.57 2.05
CA ARG A 143 -10.42 -7.44 0.90
C ARG A 143 -11.77 -7.76 0.27
N HIS A 144 -11.83 -7.67 -1.04
CA HIS A 144 -13.00 -8.20 -1.73
C HIS A 144 -13.10 -9.70 -1.40
N ASP A 145 -14.22 -10.10 -0.84
CA ASP A 145 -14.54 -11.52 -0.73
C ASP A 145 -14.68 -12.05 -2.16
N PHE A 146 -13.60 -12.64 -2.66
CA PHE A 146 -13.67 -13.35 -3.93
C PHE A 146 -14.49 -14.60 -3.69
N VAL A 147 -15.71 -14.60 -4.18
CA VAL A 147 -16.46 -15.84 -4.32
C VAL A 147 -15.71 -16.65 -5.38
N ILE A 148 -14.85 -17.55 -4.87
CA ILE A 148 -14.10 -18.48 -5.73
C ILE A 148 -15.15 -19.31 -6.47
N SER A 149 -15.20 -19.21 -7.80
CA SER A 149 -16.10 -20.07 -8.57
C SER A 149 -15.77 -21.54 -8.30
N ASN A 150 -16.79 -22.40 -8.30
CA ASN A 150 -16.61 -23.83 -8.05
C ASN A 150 -15.56 -24.48 -8.98
N SER A 151 -15.41 -23.99 -10.19
CA SER A 151 -14.36 -24.43 -11.12
C SER A 151 -12.97 -24.11 -10.64
N VAL A 152 -12.74 -22.87 -10.15
CA VAL A 152 -11.45 -22.45 -9.61
C VAL A 152 -11.13 -23.16 -8.30
N ALA A 153 -12.12 -23.33 -7.42
CA ALA A 153 -11.96 -24.10 -6.17
C ALA A 153 -11.56 -25.54 -6.47
N ARG A 154 -12.19 -26.17 -7.47
CA ARG A 154 -11.86 -27.53 -7.90
C ARG A 154 -10.42 -27.63 -8.44
N THR A 155 -10.01 -26.70 -9.30
CA THR A 155 -8.66 -26.65 -9.85
C THR A 155 -7.60 -26.46 -8.75
N LEU A 156 -7.86 -25.59 -7.77
CA LEU A 156 -6.97 -25.39 -6.63
C LEU A 156 -6.86 -26.64 -5.76
N TYR A 157 -7.98 -27.33 -5.55
CA TYR A 157 -8.00 -28.60 -4.81
C TYR A 157 -7.21 -29.69 -5.53
N GLU A 158 -7.40 -29.86 -6.84
CA GLU A 158 -6.66 -30.81 -7.66
C GLU A 158 -5.17 -30.50 -7.69
N TRP A 159 -4.80 -29.21 -7.75
CA TRP A 159 -3.41 -28.76 -7.70
C TRP A 159 -2.74 -29.04 -6.34
N ARG A 160 -3.48 -28.85 -5.25
CA ARG A 160 -3.04 -29.18 -3.90
C ARG A 160 -2.79 -30.69 -3.75
N LEU A 161 -3.73 -31.51 -4.19
CA LEU A 161 -3.61 -32.97 -4.20
C LEU A 161 -2.39 -33.43 -5.01
N GLN A 162 -2.18 -32.88 -6.20
CA GLN A 162 -1.01 -33.20 -7.02
C GLN A 162 0.31 -32.79 -6.34
N ARG A 163 0.31 -31.70 -5.60
CA ARG A 163 1.49 -31.24 -4.86
C ARG A 163 1.79 -32.17 -3.68
N GLU A 164 0.78 -32.61 -2.97
CA GLU A 164 0.91 -33.57 -1.86
C GLU A 164 1.39 -34.95 -2.36
N LEU A 165 0.89 -35.40 -3.51
CA LEU A 165 1.33 -36.64 -4.14
C LEU A 165 2.76 -36.58 -4.71
N ARG A 166 3.27 -35.37 -5.03
CA ARG A 166 4.64 -35.16 -5.54
C ARG A 166 5.67 -34.92 -4.44
N ALA A 167 5.27 -34.81 -3.20
CA ALA A 167 6.17 -34.71 -2.07
C ALA A 167 6.47 -36.12 -1.53
N PRO A 168 7.51 -36.82 -2.02
CA PRO A 168 7.72 -38.25 -1.73
C PRO A 168 8.26 -38.53 -0.33
N ASP A 169 8.48 -37.51 0.50
CA ASP A 169 9.22 -37.65 1.77
C ASP A 169 8.53 -37.04 3.01
N ILE A 170 7.24 -36.83 2.96
CA ILE A 170 6.53 -36.68 4.22
C ILE A 170 6.24 -38.12 4.71
N ARG A 171 7.24 -38.75 5.38
CA ARG A 171 6.97 -39.83 6.28
C ARG A 171 5.94 -39.31 7.27
N LEU A 172 4.71 -39.78 7.15
CA LEU A 172 3.75 -39.76 8.26
C LEU A 172 4.48 -40.45 9.40
N GLY A 173 5.03 -39.66 10.33
CA GLY A 173 5.53 -40.21 11.57
C GLY A 173 4.37 -40.99 12.18
N ASP A 174 4.63 -42.19 12.67
CA ASP A 174 3.71 -42.96 13.48
C ASP A 174 3.44 -42.18 14.77
N ASP A 175 2.61 -41.14 14.70
CA ASP A 175 2.11 -40.42 15.85
C ASP A 175 0.74 -41.02 16.17
N PRO A 176 0.66 -41.86 17.27
CA PRO A 176 -0.57 -42.58 17.59
C PRO A 176 -1.75 -41.66 17.98
N ASP A 177 -1.54 -40.35 18.07
CA ASP A 177 -2.57 -39.40 18.47
C ASP A 177 -3.30 -38.74 17.28
N ASP A 178 -2.96 -39.05 16.02
CA ASP A 178 -3.57 -38.37 14.82
C ASP A 178 -4.88 -39.07 14.34
N THR A 179 -5.48 -39.91 15.18
CA THR A 179 -6.81 -40.51 14.92
C THR A 179 -7.98 -39.50 15.08
N GLY A 180 -7.71 -38.29 15.55
CA GLY A 180 -8.76 -37.26 15.83
C GLY A 180 -9.29 -36.51 14.61
N LEU A 181 -8.56 -36.46 13.50
CA LEU A 181 -8.90 -35.60 12.37
C LEU A 181 -9.73 -36.25 11.26
N LEU A 182 -9.88 -37.57 11.29
CA LEU A 182 -10.68 -38.30 10.27
C LEU A 182 -12.19 -38.36 10.57
N LEU A 183 -12.63 -37.90 11.74
CA LEU A 183 -14.05 -37.93 12.12
C LEU A 183 -14.86 -36.68 11.73
N LEU A 184 -14.24 -35.64 11.23
CA LEU A 184 -14.94 -34.41 10.82
C LEU A 184 -15.27 -34.31 9.32
N ALA A 185 -14.91 -35.32 8.54
CA ALA A 185 -15.18 -35.30 7.08
C ALA A 185 -16.50 -35.97 6.68
N ASN A 186 -17.31 -36.49 7.63
CA ASN A 186 -18.57 -37.19 7.36
C ASN A 186 -19.74 -36.70 8.22
N ALA A 187 -19.82 -35.41 8.49
CA ALA A 187 -21.03 -34.82 9.10
C ALA A 187 -21.59 -33.71 8.19
#